data_a870726b3800c347620414ba91b51279
#
_entry.id   a870726b3800c347620414ba91b51279
#
_cell.length_a   1.000
_cell.length_b   1.000
_cell.length_c   1.000
_cell.angle_alpha   90.00
_cell.angle_beta   90.00
_cell.angle_gamma   90.00
#
_symmetry.space_group_name_H-M   'P 1'
#
loop_
_entity.id
_entity.type
_entity.pdbx_description
1 polymer ?
#
loop_
_entity_poly.entity_id
_entity_poly.type
_entity_poly.pdbx_seq_one_letter_code
_entity_poly.pdbx_strand_id
1 'polypeptide(L)'
;MDWGRVRMVVLDVDGVLTDGKLYYAPDGSITRAFNVHDGMGIVRALSSGIIVAALSGRDDPSVRRRMDELGVEFLGGSEDKLKDYEDLLRKHGLKDEEVAYIGDDKNDIPVMRRVGIPVAVADARPEVKAVASYITHAKGGEGAVREVLDMVLNEKGAGPWTL
;
A
#
# COMPACT_ATOMS: atom_id res chain seq x y z
N MET A 1 3.64 1.12 18.30
CA MET A 1 2.73 0.85 17.15
C MET A 1 1.97 -0.42 17.46
N ASP A 2 0.67 -0.42 17.27
CA ASP A 2 -0.20 -1.58 17.56
C ASP A 2 -0.67 -2.20 16.22
N TRP A 3 0.17 -3.04 15.65
CA TRP A 3 -0.13 -3.74 14.39
C TRP A 3 -1.32 -4.71 14.53
N GLY A 4 -1.61 -5.17 15.73
CA GLY A 4 -2.75 -6.04 16.01
C GLY A 4 -4.10 -5.38 15.76
N ARG A 5 -4.19 -4.06 15.85
CA ARG A 5 -5.43 -3.28 15.55
C ARG A 5 -5.66 -3.09 14.07
N VAL A 6 -4.65 -3.26 13.21
CA VAL A 6 -4.79 -3.00 11.77
C VAL A 6 -5.76 -3.98 11.14
N ARG A 7 -6.80 -3.46 10.51
CA ARG A 7 -7.79 -4.20 9.74
C ARG A 7 -7.74 -3.91 8.25
N MET A 8 -7.13 -2.77 7.89
CA MET A 8 -6.93 -2.38 6.50
C MET A 8 -5.51 -1.85 6.30
N VAL A 9 -4.85 -2.27 5.22
CA VAL A 9 -3.60 -1.69 4.74
C VAL A 9 -3.86 -1.00 3.41
N VAL A 10 -3.57 0.30 3.36
CA VAL A 10 -3.73 1.12 2.16
C VAL A 10 -2.35 1.43 1.59
N LEU A 11 -2.20 1.27 0.29
CA LEU A 11 -0.93 1.35 -0.42
C LEU A 11 -0.98 2.49 -1.44
N ASP A 12 0.10 3.26 -1.57
CA ASP A 12 0.40 3.91 -2.85
C ASP A 12 0.89 2.86 -3.86
N VAL A 13 0.88 3.20 -5.13
CA VAL A 13 1.30 2.29 -6.20
C VAL A 13 2.72 2.60 -6.66
N ASP A 14 2.93 3.77 -7.28
CA ASP A 14 4.23 4.15 -7.85
C ASP A 14 5.20 4.55 -6.73
N GLY A 15 6.27 3.79 -6.57
CA GLY A 15 7.24 3.98 -5.49
C GLY A 15 6.99 3.15 -4.23
N VAL A 16 5.85 2.44 -4.12
CA VAL A 16 5.51 1.54 -3.01
C VAL A 16 5.37 0.10 -3.50
N LEU A 17 4.38 -0.19 -4.37
CA LEU A 17 4.24 -1.48 -5.05
C LEU A 17 5.23 -1.66 -6.20
N THR A 18 5.79 -0.56 -6.69
CA THR A 18 6.81 -0.52 -7.74
C THR A 18 8.04 0.24 -7.23
N ASP A 19 9.11 0.23 -8.03
CA ASP A 19 10.32 1.03 -7.79
C ASP A 19 10.19 2.51 -8.19
N GLY A 20 8.98 2.94 -8.57
CA GLY A 20 8.68 4.31 -9.00
C GLY A 20 9.06 4.62 -10.45
N LYS A 21 9.63 3.66 -11.19
CA LYS A 21 9.99 3.86 -12.60
C LYS A 21 8.81 3.59 -13.53
N LEU A 22 8.68 4.45 -14.54
CA LEU A 22 7.70 4.31 -15.61
C LEU A 22 8.44 4.07 -16.91
N TYR A 23 8.10 3.00 -17.60
CA TYR A 23 8.68 2.66 -18.90
C TYR A 23 7.69 3.05 -20.00
N TYR A 24 8.00 4.10 -20.75
CA TYR A 24 7.18 4.59 -21.85
C TYR A 24 7.59 3.91 -23.16
N ALA A 25 6.62 3.27 -23.81
CA ALA A 25 6.79 2.76 -25.16
C ALA A 25 6.46 3.85 -26.20
N PRO A 26 6.95 3.71 -27.48
CA PRO A 26 6.69 4.68 -28.54
C PRO A 26 5.20 4.87 -28.88
N ASP A 27 4.36 3.88 -28.60
CA ASP A 27 2.91 3.94 -28.80
C ASP A 27 2.17 4.67 -27.65
N GLY A 28 2.91 5.16 -26.66
CA GLY A 28 2.36 5.85 -25.48
C GLY A 28 1.92 4.91 -24.35
N SER A 29 2.05 3.60 -24.51
CA SER A 29 1.78 2.67 -23.42
C SER A 29 2.83 2.78 -22.31
N ILE A 30 2.40 2.50 -21.08
CA ILE A 30 3.26 2.57 -19.88
C ILE A 30 3.30 1.19 -19.25
N THR A 31 4.51 0.73 -18.93
CA THR A 31 4.73 -0.51 -18.18
C THR A 31 5.44 -0.24 -16.85
N ARG A 32 5.23 -1.15 -15.89
CA ARG A 32 5.83 -1.17 -14.55
C ARG A 32 6.26 -2.58 -14.21
N ALA A 33 7.20 -2.70 -13.28
CA ALA A 33 7.56 -3.96 -12.67
C ALA A 33 6.95 -4.05 -11.27
N PHE A 34 6.28 -5.16 -10.97
CA PHE A 34 5.73 -5.49 -9.65
C PHE A 34 6.51 -6.64 -9.02
N ASN A 35 6.68 -6.60 -7.71
CA ASN A 35 7.41 -7.62 -6.96
C ASN A 35 6.49 -8.79 -6.59
N VAL A 36 6.95 -10.02 -6.84
CA VAL A 36 6.16 -11.23 -6.54
C VAL A 36 6.02 -11.47 -5.04
N HIS A 37 7.01 -11.08 -4.22
CA HIS A 37 6.94 -11.23 -2.77
C HIS A 37 5.89 -10.30 -2.15
N ASP A 38 5.78 -9.07 -2.65
CA ASP A 38 4.71 -8.14 -2.27
C ASP A 38 3.34 -8.71 -2.64
N GLY A 39 3.20 -9.25 -3.85
CA GLY A 39 1.97 -9.91 -4.29
C GLY A 39 1.57 -11.08 -3.40
N MET A 40 2.51 -11.94 -3.03
CA MET A 40 2.24 -13.06 -2.10
C MET A 40 1.83 -12.57 -0.71
N GLY A 41 2.45 -11.50 -0.20
CA GLY A 41 2.06 -10.87 1.06
C GLY A 41 0.61 -10.37 1.02
N ILE A 42 0.22 -9.71 -0.08
CA ILE A 42 -1.13 -9.20 -0.30
C ILE A 42 -2.15 -10.35 -0.31
N VAL A 43 -1.92 -11.39 -1.09
CA VAL A 43 -2.82 -12.56 -1.16
C VAL A 43 -3.01 -13.19 0.22
N ARG A 44 -1.93 -13.34 0.98
CA ARG A 44 -1.99 -13.88 2.34
C ARG A 44 -2.77 -12.97 3.29
N ALA A 45 -2.55 -11.65 3.23
CA ALA A 45 -3.27 -10.69 4.05
C ALA A 45 -4.79 -10.75 3.78
N LEU A 46 -5.18 -10.74 2.51
CA LEU A 46 -6.58 -10.87 2.11
C LEU A 46 -7.20 -12.19 2.60
N SER A 47 -6.49 -13.32 2.46
CA SER A 47 -6.94 -14.63 2.96
C SER A 47 -7.08 -14.69 4.49
N SER A 48 -6.36 -13.82 5.19
CA SER A 48 -6.42 -13.69 6.66
C SER A 48 -7.43 -12.66 7.14
N GLY A 49 -8.26 -12.10 6.24
CA GLY A 49 -9.31 -11.14 6.56
C GLY A 49 -8.82 -9.68 6.71
N ILE A 50 -7.59 -9.37 6.31
CA ILE A 50 -7.09 -7.99 6.23
C ILE A 50 -7.55 -7.41 4.89
N ILE A 51 -8.13 -6.23 4.92
CA ILE A 51 -8.48 -5.49 3.71
C ILE A 51 -7.20 -4.87 3.15
N VAL A 52 -6.97 -5.00 1.84
CA VAL A 52 -5.89 -4.32 1.15
C VAL A 52 -6.49 -3.45 0.06
N ALA A 53 -6.16 -2.17 0.07
CA ALA A 53 -6.59 -1.19 -0.92
C ALA A 53 -5.39 -0.41 -1.46
N ALA A 54 -5.49 0.09 -2.68
CA ALA A 54 -4.45 0.91 -3.30
C ALA A 54 -5.05 2.23 -3.80
N LEU A 55 -4.36 3.33 -3.50
CA LEU A 55 -4.69 4.68 -3.95
C LEU A 55 -3.58 5.18 -4.90
N SER A 56 -3.96 5.68 -6.07
CA SER A 56 -3.01 6.21 -7.04
C SER A 56 -3.56 7.44 -7.75
N GLY A 57 -2.74 8.45 -7.95
CA GLY A 57 -3.08 9.57 -8.83
C GLY A 57 -3.18 9.16 -10.31
N ARG A 58 -2.69 7.99 -10.66
CA ARG A 58 -2.74 7.42 -12.00
C ARG A 58 -3.76 6.30 -12.09
N ASP A 59 -4.42 6.24 -13.22
CA ASP A 59 -5.34 5.16 -13.56
C ASP A 59 -4.99 4.64 -14.95
N ASP A 60 -4.17 3.61 -14.99
CA ASP A 60 -3.77 2.99 -16.25
C ASP A 60 -3.96 1.45 -16.23
N PRO A 61 -4.05 0.83 -17.42
CA PRO A 61 -4.37 -0.60 -17.54
C PRO A 61 -3.38 -1.53 -16.83
N SER A 62 -2.11 -1.17 -16.74
CA SER A 62 -1.09 -2.03 -16.11
C SER A 62 -1.33 -2.15 -14.61
N VAL A 63 -1.71 -1.04 -13.96
CA VAL A 63 -2.03 -1.02 -12.52
C VAL A 63 -3.34 -1.77 -12.27
N ARG A 64 -4.40 -1.44 -13.01
CA ARG A 64 -5.71 -2.11 -12.86
C ARG A 64 -5.59 -3.61 -12.97
N ARG A 65 -4.90 -4.09 -14.00
CA ARG A 65 -4.70 -5.53 -14.21
C ARG A 65 -4.02 -6.18 -13.02
N ARG A 66 -2.98 -5.55 -12.46
CA ARG A 66 -2.27 -6.11 -11.30
C ARG A 66 -3.14 -6.10 -10.05
N MET A 67 -3.90 -5.04 -9.81
CA MET A 67 -4.80 -4.95 -8.66
C MET A 67 -5.93 -5.99 -8.75
N ASP A 68 -6.53 -6.16 -9.92
CA ASP A 68 -7.56 -7.18 -10.17
C ASP A 68 -7.00 -8.59 -9.95
N GLU A 69 -5.81 -8.89 -10.46
CA GLU A 69 -5.15 -10.19 -10.27
C GLU A 69 -4.93 -10.53 -8.79
N LEU A 70 -4.57 -9.53 -7.99
CA LEU A 70 -4.32 -9.69 -6.55
C LEU A 70 -5.58 -9.61 -5.69
N GLY A 71 -6.71 -9.15 -6.21
CA GLY A 71 -7.93 -8.90 -5.45
C GLY A 71 -7.86 -7.65 -4.58
N VAL A 72 -7.03 -6.68 -4.95
CA VAL A 72 -6.86 -5.40 -4.25
C VAL A 72 -7.91 -4.40 -4.70
N GLU A 73 -8.59 -3.74 -3.76
CA GLU A 73 -9.49 -2.63 -4.06
C GLU A 73 -8.66 -1.42 -4.55
N PHE A 74 -8.95 -0.93 -5.76
CA PHE A 74 -8.16 0.10 -6.40
C PHE A 74 -8.96 1.36 -6.69
N LEU A 75 -8.49 2.50 -6.19
CA LEU A 75 -8.98 3.84 -6.51
C LEU A 75 -7.84 4.60 -7.21
N GLY A 76 -8.02 4.83 -8.51
CA GLY A 76 -7.02 5.46 -9.36
C GLY A 76 -7.56 6.68 -10.09
N GLY A 77 -6.65 7.59 -10.49
CA GLY A 77 -6.97 8.78 -11.27
C GLY A 77 -7.45 9.97 -10.44
N SER A 78 -7.44 9.88 -9.13
CA SER A 78 -7.80 10.98 -8.24
C SER A 78 -6.54 11.70 -7.75
N GLU A 79 -6.56 13.03 -7.77
CA GLU A 79 -5.51 13.85 -7.15
C GLU A 79 -5.73 14.02 -5.63
N ASP A 80 -6.93 13.72 -5.14
CA ASP A 80 -7.30 13.85 -3.73
C ASP A 80 -7.32 12.47 -3.03
N LYS A 81 -6.14 11.97 -2.69
CA LYS A 81 -5.99 10.70 -1.96
C LYS A 81 -6.67 10.71 -0.59
N LEU A 82 -6.81 11.89 0.04
CA LEU A 82 -7.46 11.98 1.34
C LEU A 82 -8.96 11.70 1.24
N LYS A 83 -9.60 12.24 0.21
CA LYS A 83 -11.02 11.95 -0.07
C LYS A 83 -11.23 10.47 -0.38
N ASP A 84 -10.39 9.89 -1.23
CA ASP A 84 -10.46 8.47 -1.56
C ASP A 84 -10.28 7.58 -0.32
N TYR A 85 -9.38 7.97 0.57
CA TYR A 85 -9.18 7.30 1.85
C TYR A 85 -10.42 7.40 2.76
N GLU A 86 -11.05 8.55 2.85
CA GLU A 86 -12.28 8.74 3.62
C GLU A 86 -13.44 7.92 3.06
N ASP A 87 -13.52 7.77 1.74
CA ASP A 87 -14.50 6.90 1.09
C ASP A 87 -14.26 5.42 1.44
N LEU A 88 -13.00 4.97 1.49
CA LEU A 88 -12.66 3.62 1.96
C LEU A 88 -13.06 3.39 3.42
N LEU A 89 -12.77 4.34 4.32
CA LEU A 89 -13.17 4.23 5.73
C LEU A 89 -14.68 4.06 5.87
N ARG A 90 -15.46 4.88 5.18
CA ARG A 90 -16.95 4.82 5.21
C ARG A 90 -17.46 3.50 4.66
N LYS A 91 -16.91 3.06 3.53
CA LYS A 91 -17.31 1.81 2.88
C LYS A 91 -17.11 0.60 3.78
N HIS A 92 -15.99 0.55 4.48
CA HIS A 92 -15.61 -0.59 5.32
C HIS A 92 -15.98 -0.43 6.80
N GLY A 93 -16.55 0.71 7.20
CA GLY A 93 -16.93 0.97 8.58
C GLY A 93 -15.74 0.96 9.54
N LEU A 94 -14.59 1.49 9.10
CA LEU A 94 -13.34 1.53 9.86
C LEU A 94 -13.04 2.93 10.38
N LYS A 95 -12.18 2.98 11.40
CA LYS A 95 -11.62 4.20 11.96
C LYS A 95 -10.16 4.35 11.58
N ASP A 96 -9.63 5.57 11.66
CA ASP A 96 -8.23 5.89 11.33
C ASP A 96 -7.23 4.96 12.06
N GLU A 97 -7.48 4.66 13.35
CA GLU A 97 -6.61 3.80 14.15
C GLU A 97 -6.55 2.32 13.74
N GLU A 98 -7.44 1.89 12.85
CA GLU A 98 -7.50 0.52 12.32
C GLU A 98 -6.80 0.37 10.96
N VAL A 99 -6.15 1.45 10.50
CA VAL A 99 -5.54 1.50 9.16
C VAL A 99 -4.03 1.76 9.25
N ALA A 100 -3.26 1.02 8.46
CA ALA A 100 -1.89 1.36 8.10
C ALA A 100 -1.85 1.88 6.66
N TYR A 101 -1.07 2.91 6.41
CA TYR A 101 -0.85 3.48 5.07
C TYR A 101 0.63 3.43 4.73
N ILE A 102 0.95 2.95 3.52
CA ILE A 102 2.33 2.91 3.02
C ILE A 102 2.47 3.90 1.87
N GLY A 103 3.37 4.87 2.04
CA GLY A 103 3.62 5.93 1.06
C GLY A 103 5.10 6.20 0.83
N ASP A 104 5.40 6.97 -0.21
CA ASP A 104 6.76 7.33 -0.62
C ASP A 104 6.96 8.82 -0.94
N ASP A 105 5.90 9.53 -1.35
CA ASP A 105 6.01 10.92 -1.80
C ASP A 105 5.00 11.85 -1.07
N LYS A 106 5.15 13.15 -1.30
CA LYS A 106 4.44 14.23 -0.58
C LYS A 106 2.92 14.16 -0.68
N ASN A 107 2.39 13.64 -1.77
CA ASN A 107 0.95 13.44 -1.96
C ASN A 107 0.34 12.40 -1.02
N ASP A 108 1.17 11.57 -0.35
CA ASP A 108 0.73 10.61 0.67
C ASP A 108 0.58 11.24 2.06
N ILE A 109 1.28 12.35 2.32
CA ILE A 109 1.35 12.97 3.65
C ILE A 109 -0.04 13.28 4.24
N PRO A 110 -1.02 13.80 3.49
CA PRO A 110 -2.34 14.06 4.06
C PRO A 110 -3.02 12.82 4.64
N VAL A 111 -2.92 11.67 3.97
CA VAL A 111 -3.45 10.40 4.47
C VAL A 111 -2.60 9.87 5.63
N MET A 112 -1.28 9.93 5.50
CA MET A 112 -0.35 9.46 6.54
C MET A 112 -0.53 10.17 7.88
N ARG A 113 -0.95 11.43 7.87
CA ARG A 113 -1.25 12.18 9.10
C ARG A 113 -2.57 11.77 9.78
N ARG A 114 -3.40 11.00 9.10
CA ARG A 114 -4.70 10.55 9.58
C ARG A 114 -4.67 9.15 10.14
N VAL A 115 -3.99 8.24 9.46
CA VAL A 115 -3.99 6.81 9.78
C VAL A 115 -3.34 6.48 11.11
N GLY A 116 -3.73 5.35 11.69
CA GLY A 116 -3.14 4.86 12.94
C GLY A 116 -1.66 4.50 12.80
N ILE A 117 -1.25 3.92 11.67
CA ILE A 117 0.15 3.57 11.41
C ILE A 117 0.59 4.11 10.04
N PRO A 118 1.18 5.32 9.98
CA PRO A 118 1.83 5.81 8.78
C PRO A 118 3.19 5.13 8.58
N VAL A 119 3.39 4.58 7.40
CA VAL A 119 4.61 3.86 6.99
C VAL A 119 5.24 4.53 5.79
N ALA A 120 6.54 4.75 5.83
CA ALA A 120 7.35 5.16 4.68
C ALA A 120 8.21 4.01 4.18
N VAL A 121 8.33 3.84 2.87
CA VAL A 121 9.32 2.90 2.30
C VAL A 121 10.74 3.43 2.50
N ALA A 122 11.75 2.53 2.47
CA ALA A 122 13.14 2.87 2.75
C ALA A 122 13.69 4.00 1.88
N ASP A 123 13.26 4.11 0.66
CA ASP A 123 13.66 5.13 -0.32
C ASP A 123 12.64 6.28 -0.50
N ALA A 124 11.65 6.37 0.40
CA ALA A 124 10.71 7.49 0.43
C ALA A 124 11.41 8.85 0.61
N ARG A 125 10.71 9.91 0.19
CA ARG A 125 11.20 11.28 0.39
C ARG A 125 11.40 11.61 1.87
N PRO A 126 12.40 12.45 2.22
CA PRO A 126 12.67 12.79 3.62
C PRO A 126 11.44 13.33 4.38
N GLU A 127 10.60 14.13 3.70
CA GLU A 127 9.40 14.71 4.28
C GLU A 127 8.34 13.65 4.65
N VAL A 128 8.28 12.57 3.87
CA VAL A 128 7.39 11.42 4.12
C VAL A 128 7.90 10.61 5.30
N LYS A 129 9.21 10.36 5.34
CA LYS A 129 9.84 9.69 6.49
C LYS A 129 9.65 10.46 7.80
N ALA A 130 9.63 11.80 7.73
CA ALA A 130 9.44 12.65 8.91
C ALA A 130 8.05 12.51 9.57
N VAL A 131 7.03 12.08 8.82
CA VAL A 131 5.67 11.86 9.34
C VAL A 131 5.36 10.38 9.60
N ALA A 132 6.24 9.47 9.19
CA ALA A 132 6.06 8.04 9.36
C ALA A 132 6.33 7.60 10.80
N SER A 133 5.53 6.65 11.31
CA SER A 133 5.81 5.93 12.56
C SER A 133 6.74 4.74 12.34
N TYR A 134 6.78 4.23 11.11
CA TYR A 134 7.66 3.14 10.71
C TYR A 134 8.27 3.42 9.34
N ILE A 135 9.55 3.12 9.18
CA ILE A 135 10.25 3.16 7.90
C ILE A 135 10.71 1.74 7.58
N THR A 136 10.30 1.21 6.42
CA THR A 136 10.68 -0.16 6.04
C THR A 136 12.18 -0.29 5.78
N HIS A 137 12.71 -1.49 5.92
CA HIS A 137 14.08 -1.82 5.52
C HIS A 137 14.18 -1.98 4.00
N ALA A 138 13.15 -2.60 3.41
CA ALA A 138 13.04 -2.76 1.97
C ALA A 138 12.60 -1.46 1.29
N LYS A 139 13.06 -1.23 0.05
CA LYS A 139 12.60 -0.14 -0.80
C LYS A 139 11.27 -0.47 -1.44
N GLY A 140 10.59 0.56 -1.96
CA GLY A 140 9.42 0.38 -2.79
C GLY A 140 9.70 -0.54 -3.98
N GLY A 141 8.78 -1.48 -4.26
CA GLY A 141 8.96 -2.49 -5.30
C GLY A 141 9.98 -3.58 -4.99
N GLU A 142 10.58 -3.59 -3.82
CA GLU A 142 11.62 -4.55 -3.41
C GLU A 142 11.23 -5.34 -2.15
N GLY A 143 9.93 -5.44 -1.83
CA GLY A 143 9.44 -6.19 -0.69
C GLY A 143 8.99 -5.35 0.50
N ALA A 144 8.89 -4.02 0.38
CA ALA A 144 8.43 -3.14 1.44
C ALA A 144 7.00 -3.43 1.89
N VAL A 145 6.11 -3.69 0.95
CA VAL A 145 4.71 -4.05 1.23
C VAL A 145 4.65 -5.40 1.94
N ARG A 146 5.44 -6.37 1.48
CA ARG A 146 5.56 -7.68 2.12
C ARG A 146 6.01 -7.57 3.57
N GLU A 147 7.02 -6.75 3.86
CA GLU A 147 7.54 -6.50 5.19
C GLU A 147 6.44 -6.03 6.15
N VAL A 148 5.67 -5.02 5.74
CA VAL A 148 4.58 -4.46 6.55
C VAL A 148 3.45 -5.47 6.77
N LEU A 149 3.05 -6.18 5.72
CA LEU A 149 1.97 -7.16 5.82
C LEU A 149 2.36 -8.34 6.73
N ASP A 150 3.61 -8.78 6.69
CA ASP A 150 4.11 -9.82 7.60
C ASP A 150 4.08 -9.33 9.06
N MET A 151 4.38 -8.06 9.34
CA MET A 151 4.25 -7.48 10.69
C MET A 151 2.80 -7.50 11.19
N VAL A 152 1.85 -7.06 10.35
CA VAL A 152 0.41 -7.08 10.68
C VAL A 152 -0.06 -8.51 10.97
N LEU A 153 0.32 -9.46 10.12
CA LEU A 153 -0.10 -10.85 10.24
C LEU A 153 0.51 -11.55 11.45
N ASN A 154 1.77 -11.27 11.77
CA ASN A 154 2.44 -11.85 12.93
C ASN A 154 1.80 -11.40 14.25
N GLU A 155 1.47 -10.11 14.39
CA GLU A 155 0.77 -9.59 15.57
C GLU A 155 -0.65 -10.16 15.73
N LYS A 156 -1.29 -10.51 14.63
CA LYS A 156 -2.61 -11.17 14.64
C LYS A 156 -2.56 -12.69 14.89
N GLY A 157 -1.36 -13.24 15.06
CA GLY A 157 -1.19 -14.67 15.27
C GLY A 157 -1.53 -15.52 14.03
N ALA A 158 -1.54 -14.90 12.85
CA ALA A 158 -1.60 -15.65 11.61
C ALA A 158 -0.34 -16.54 11.55
N GLY A 159 -0.53 -17.84 11.68
CA GLY A 159 0.55 -18.82 11.77
C GLY A 159 1.55 -18.74 10.62
N PRO A 160 2.65 -19.53 10.68
CA PRO A 160 3.65 -19.55 9.61
C PRO A 160 2.99 -19.86 8.26
N TRP A 161 3.66 -19.47 7.17
CA TRP A 161 3.22 -19.82 5.82
C TRP A 161 3.03 -21.34 5.73
N THR A 162 1.79 -21.79 5.80
CA THR A 162 1.42 -23.16 5.42
C THR A 162 1.17 -23.18 3.94
N LEU A 163 1.98 -23.95 3.23
CA LEU A 163 1.74 -24.25 1.80
C LEU A 163 0.53 -25.15 1.65
#